data_28beeffe9de3ee5819ba20b2e2fb9888
#
_entry.id   28beeffe9de3ee5819ba20b2e2fb9888
#
_cell.length_a   1.000
_cell.length_b   1.000
_cell.length_c   1.000
_cell.angle_alpha   90.00
_cell.angle_beta   90.00
_cell.angle_gamma   90.00
#
_symmetry.space_group_name_H-M   'P 1'
#
loop_
_entity.id
_entity.type
_entity.pdbx_description
1 polymer ?
#
loop_
_entity_poly.entity_id
_entity_poly.type
_entity_poly.pdbx_seq_one_letter_code
_entity_poly.pdbx_strand_id
1 'polypeptide(L)'
;MHTKFLIPILFVSAIFVSCQEGNQPNSKNLKYPKTTKTRVIDTLFGTAVTDNYRWLEDDRSAETEEWVKAENKVTFDYLSKIPYREQLKARLTQLWNYEKVGTPYKEGGYTYFSKNSGLQNQSVIYRKKDEKDTEEVFLDPNTFSKDATTSLGSLSFSKDGKTAAYSISEGGSDWRKIIVLD
;
A
#
# COMPACT_ATOMS: atom_id res chain seq x y z
N MET A 1 -77.96 -23.54 4.22
CA MET A 1 -76.98 -22.98 5.18
C MET A 1 -75.66 -22.83 4.43
N HIS A 2 -75.34 -21.60 3.96
CA HIS A 2 -74.12 -21.31 3.22
C HIS A 2 -73.18 -20.52 4.14
N THR A 3 -72.12 -21.18 4.59
CA THR A 3 -71.09 -20.59 5.42
C THR A 3 -70.09 -19.90 4.52
N LYS A 4 -70.03 -18.54 4.56
CA LYS A 4 -69.04 -17.71 3.83
C LYS A 4 -67.75 -17.67 4.64
N PHE A 5 -66.68 -18.25 4.13
CA PHE A 5 -65.32 -18.10 4.66
C PHE A 5 -64.73 -16.75 4.19
N LEU A 6 -64.50 -15.86 5.12
CA LEU A 6 -63.75 -14.63 4.92
C LEU A 6 -62.27 -14.93 5.13
N ILE A 7 -61.46 -14.82 4.08
CA ILE A 7 -60.01 -14.90 4.14
C ILE A 7 -59.48 -13.49 4.44
N PRO A 8 -58.75 -13.29 5.55
CA PRO A 8 -58.12 -12.00 5.82
C PRO A 8 -56.89 -11.84 4.90
N ILE A 9 -56.91 -10.83 4.06
CA ILE A 9 -55.75 -10.41 3.25
C ILE A 9 -54.75 -9.75 4.19
N LEU A 10 -53.65 -10.44 4.46
CA LEU A 10 -52.52 -9.94 5.25
C LEU A 10 -51.72 -8.96 4.35
N PHE A 11 -51.84 -7.68 4.60
CA PHE A 11 -51.04 -6.63 3.94
C PHE A 11 -49.61 -6.72 4.48
N VAL A 12 -48.72 -7.35 3.76
CA VAL A 12 -47.27 -7.29 4.04
C VAL A 12 -46.76 -5.95 3.53
N SER A 13 -46.65 -4.97 4.43
CA SER A 13 -45.96 -3.70 4.15
C SER A 13 -44.48 -3.98 4.04
N ALA A 14 -43.95 -4.07 2.80
CA ALA A 14 -42.52 -4.06 2.53
C ALA A 14 -41.94 -2.69 2.91
N ILE A 15 -41.25 -2.63 4.01
CA ILE A 15 -40.46 -1.46 4.43
C ILE A 15 -39.25 -1.43 3.51
N PHE A 16 -39.29 -0.62 2.45
CA PHE A 16 -38.11 -0.23 1.70
C PHE A 16 -37.26 0.67 2.61
N VAL A 17 -36.26 0.07 3.26
CA VAL A 17 -35.16 0.84 3.84
C VAL A 17 -34.37 1.41 2.67
N SER A 18 -34.75 2.59 2.21
CA SER A 18 -33.94 3.39 1.32
C SER A 18 -32.65 3.72 2.08
N CYS A 19 -31.51 3.20 1.60
CA CYS A 19 -30.21 3.72 1.99
C CYS A 19 -30.20 5.21 1.67
N GLN A 20 -30.33 6.07 2.69
CA GLN A 20 -30.06 7.48 2.54
C GLN A 20 -28.60 7.58 2.06
N GLU A 21 -28.42 8.06 0.84
CA GLU A 21 -27.13 8.52 0.36
C GLU A 21 -26.69 9.63 1.33
N GLY A 22 -25.84 9.25 2.30
CA GLY A 22 -25.17 10.24 3.13
C GLY A 22 -24.50 11.26 2.22
N ASN A 23 -24.36 12.48 2.69
CA ASN A 23 -23.74 13.62 1.99
C ASN A 23 -22.30 13.26 1.56
N GLN A 24 -22.17 12.41 0.54
CA GLN A 24 -20.88 12.03 -0.05
C GLN A 24 -20.37 13.23 -0.86
N PRO A 25 -19.10 13.61 -0.68
CA PRO A 25 -18.49 14.60 -1.56
C PRO A 25 -18.66 14.14 -3.00
N ASN A 26 -19.33 14.97 -3.81
CA ASN A 26 -19.67 14.61 -5.19
C ASN A 26 -18.40 14.57 -6.05
N SER A 27 -17.89 13.37 -6.34
CA SER A 27 -16.71 13.16 -7.19
C SER A 27 -16.90 13.65 -8.64
N LYS A 28 -18.14 13.81 -9.09
CA LYS A 28 -18.47 14.25 -10.46
C LYS A 28 -18.05 15.69 -10.76
N ASN A 29 -17.71 16.50 -9.76
CA ASN A 29 -17.35 17.91 -9.91
C ASN A 29 -15.87 18.20 -9.61
N LEU A 30 -15.01 17.19 -9.58
CA LEU A 30 -13.57 17.40 -9.39
C LEU A 30 -12.99 18.07 -10.63
N LYS A 31 -12.28 19.19 -10.41
CA LYS A 31 -11.53 19.87 -11.45
C LYS A 31 -10.08 19.41 -11.37
N TYR A 32 -9.68 18.59 -12.33
CA TYR A 32 -8.30 18.14 -12.45
C TYR A 32 -7.42 19.23 -13.09
N PRO A 33 -6.12 19.29 -12.74
CA PRO A 33 -5.15 20.10 -13.44
C PRO A 33 -5.10 19.75 -14.93
N LYS A 34 -4.79 20.76 -15.77
CA LYS A 34 -4.60 20.50 -17.19
C LYS A 34 -3.24 19.83 -17.42
N THR A 35 -3.25 18.57 -17.83
CA THR A 35 -2.04 17.84 -18.20
C THR A 35 -1.54 18.29 -19.57
N THR A 36 -0.27 18.68 -19.64
CA THR A 36 0.39 19.10 -20.88
C THR A 36 0.49 17.91 -21.84
N LYS A 37 0.18 18.14 -23.12
CA LYS A 37 0.36 17.16 -24.19
C LYS A 37 1.55 17.53 -25.05
N THR A 38 2.58 16.69 -25.03
CA THR A 38 3.77 16.81 -25.87
C THR A 38 3.82 15.62 -26.80
N ARG A 39 3.62 15.85 -28.10
CA ARG A 39 3.51 14.76 -29.07
C ARG A 39 4.87 14.10 -29.30
N VAL A 40 4.99 12.82 -28.92
CA VAL A 40 6.08 11.93 -29.28
C VAL A 40 5.52 10.82 -30.16
N ILE A 41 6.28 10.40 -31.16
CA ILE A 41 5.86 9.33 -32.09
C ILE A 41 6.95 8.26 -32.11
N ASP A 42 6.56 7.05 -31.78
CA ASP A 42 7.38 5.85 -31.98
C ASP A 42 6.91 5.09 -33.21
N THR A 43 7.82 4.44 -33.91
CA THR A 43 7.46 3.55 -35.01
C THR A 43 7.73 2.10 -34.57
N LEU A 44 6.64 1.35 -34.35
CA LEU A 44 6.70 -0.04 -33.93
C LEU A 44 6.23 -0.93 -35.07
N PHE A 45 7.09 -1.79 -35.57
CA PHE A 45 6.78 -2.70 -36.69
C PHE A 45 6.17 -1.98 -37.92
N GLY A 46 6.69 -0.78 -38.24
CA GLY A 46 6.18 0.03 -39.35
C GLY A 46 4.93 0.86 -39.06
N THR A 47 4.36 0.77 -37.86
CA THR A 47 3.18 1.53 -37.43
C THR A 47 3.59 2.68 -36.52
N ALA A 48 3.13 3.90 -36.85
CA ALA A 48 3.35 5.08 -36.01
C ALA A 48 2.41 5.06 -34.81
N VAL A 49 2.98 5.07 -33.59
CA VAL A 49 2.24 5.12 -32.32
C VAL A 49 2.53 6.47 -31.67
N THR A 50 1.49 7.23 -31.37
CA THR A 50 1.61 8.55 -30.74
C THR A 50 1.46 8.43 -29.23
N ASP A 51 2.42 8.97 -28.48
CA ASP A 51 2.35 9.15 -27.04
C ASP A 51 2.44 10.65 -26.71
N ASN A 52 1.38 11.16 -26.12
CA ASN A 52 1.30 12.59 -25.75
C ASN A 52 1.81 12.86 -24.33
N TYR A 53 2.11 11.82 -23.56
CA TYR A 53 2.43 11.91 -22.14
C TYR A 53 3.77 11.23 -21.80
N ARG A 54 4.63 11.00 -22.80
CA ARG A 54 5.94 10.38 -22.62
C ARG A 54 6.80 11.07 -21.55
N TRP A 55 6.63 12.38 -21.38
CA TRP A 55 7.34 13.16 -20.39
C TRP A 55 7.06 12.71 -18.94
N LEU A 56 5.90 12.06 -18.66
CA LEU A 56 5.58 11.50 -17.36
C LEU A 56 6.40 10.25 -17.00
N GLU A 57 7.09 9.64 -17.97
CA GLU A 57 7.97 8.48 -17.71
C GLU A 57 9.25 8.88 -16.97
N ASP A 58 9.65 10.15 -17.03
CA ASP A 58 10.74 10.69 -16.21
C ASP A 58 10.17 11.11 -14.84
N ASP A 59 10.13 10.15 -13.91
CA ASP A 59 9.62 10.31 -12.54
C ASP A 59 10.46 11.25 -11.67
N ARG A 60 11.67 11.61 -12.12
CA ARG A 60 12.60 12.49 -11.42
C ARG A 60 12.68 13.90 -12.00
N SER A 61 11.97 14.17 -13.07
CA SER A 61 11.90 15.50 -13.65
C SER A 61 11.10 16.45 -12.77
N ALA A 62 11.48 17.72 -12.72
CA ALA A 62 10.75 18.76 -11.97
C ALA A 62 9.32 18.92 -12.51
N GLU A 63 9.13 18.74 -13.85
CA GLU A 63 7.82 18.86 -14.50
C GLU A 63 6.85 17.76 -14.01
N THR A 64 7.33 16.51 -13.93
CA THR A 64 6.54 15.39 -13.39
C THR A 64 6.26 15.58 -11.91
N GLU A 65 7.23 16.05 -11.13
CA GLU A 65 7.04 16.33 -9.70
C GLU A 65 5.96 17.39 -9.47
N GLU A 66 5.97 18.48 -10.23
CA GLU A 66 4.95 19.54 -10.14
C GLU A 66 3.57 19.04 -10.53
N TRP A 67 3.47 18.22 -11.59
CA TRP A 67 2.22 17.60 -12.00
C TRP A 67 1.66 16.69 -10.90
N VAL A 68 2.49 15.82 -10.32
CA VAL A 68 2.10 14.94 -9.20
C VAL A 68 1.61 15.75 -8.00
N LYS A 69 2.29 16.85 -7.64
CA LYS A 69 1.87 17.75 -6.56
C LYS A 69 0.48 18.35 -6.83
N ALA A 70 0.23 18.78 -8.07
CA ALA A 70 -1.03 19.37 -8.46
C ALA A 70 -2.18 18.34 -8.42
N GLU A 71 -1.98 17.14 -8.91
CA GLU A 71 -2.96 16.04 -8.85
C GLU A 71 -3.21 15.58 -7.41
N ASN A 72 -2.17 15.46 -6.60
CA ASN A 72 -2.28 15.12 -5.18
C ASN A 72 -3.08 16.19 -4.41
N LYS A 73 -2.94 17.47 -4.76
CA LYS A 73 -3.74 18.52 -4.13
C LYS A 73 -5.24 18.27 -4.33
N VAL A 74 -5.68 17.93 -5.54
CA VAL A 74 -7.09 17.61 -5.83
C VAL A 74 -7.54 16.41 -4.98
N THR A 75 -6.71 15.37 -4.94
CA THR A 75 -6.98 14.15 -4.17
C THR A 75 -7.14 14.45 -2.68
N PHE A 76 -6.18 15.14 -2.09
CA PHE A 76 -6.21 15.42 -0.65
C PHE A 76 -7.29 16.43 -0.26
N ASP A 77 -7.56 17.42 -1.11
CA ASP A 77 -8.69 18.36 -0.91
C ASP A 77 -10.03 17.61 -0.92
N TYR A 78 -10.20 16.58 -1.73
CA TYR A 78 -11.36 15.72 -1.73
C TYR A 78 -11.44 14.84 -0.48
N LEU A 79 -10.34 14.10 -0.18
CA LEU A 79 -10.28 13.17 0.94
C LEU A 79 -10.48 13.87 2.29
N SER A 80 -9.98 15.10 2.44
CA SER A 80 -10.13 15.88 3.68
C SER A 80 -11.59 16.26 4.01
N LYS A 81 -12.46 16.27 3.01
CA LYS A 81 -13.89 16.60 3.16
C LYS A 81 -14.75 15.38 3.53
N ILE A 82 -14.20 14.18 3.59
CA ILE A 82 -14.93 12.99 3.98
C ILE A 82 -15.12 13.00 5.50
N PRO A 83 -16.35 13.13 6.00
CA PRO A 83 -16.60 13.44 7.42
C PRO A 83 -16.20 12.31 8.37
N TYR A 84 -16.19 11.06 7.92
CA TYR A 84 -15.84 9.87 8.72
C TYR A 84 -14.38 9.42 8.54
N ARG A 85 -13.58 10.12 7.75
CA ARG A 85 -12.21 9.73 7.41
C ARG A 85 -11.32 9.56 8.64
N GLU A 86 -11.36 10.53 9.54
CA GLU A 86 -10.53 10.50 10.75
C GLU A 86 -10.99 9.41 11.75
N GLN A 87 -12.28 9.17 11.85
CA GLN A 87 -12.81 8.08 12.67
C GLN A 87 -12.38 6.70 12.13
N LEU A 88 -12.46 6.53 10.81
CA LEU A 88 -12.02 5.31 10.13
C LEU A 88 -10.52 5.10 10.32
N LYS A 89 -9.71 6.15 10.12
CA LYS A 89 -8.26 6.12 10.34
C LYS A 89 -7.92 5.71 11.77
N ALA A 90 -8.55 6.33 12.76
CA ALA A 90 -8.34 6.00 14.16
C ALA A 90 -8.67 4.54 14.47
N ARG A 91 -9.81 4.05 13.93
CA ARG A 91 -10.22 2.66 14.12
C ARG A 91 -9.27 1.67 13.45
N LEU A 92 -8.83 1.94 12.23
CA LEU A 92 -7.85 1.11 11.52
C LEU A 92 -6.51 1.10 12.27
N THR A 93 -6.04 2.26 12.74
CA THR A 93 -4.82 2.36 13.54
C THR A 93 -4.91 1.49 14.80
N GLN A 94 -6.02 1.57 15.53
CA GLN A 94 -6.25 0.74 16.73
C GLN A 94 -6.24 -0.76 16.40
N LEU A 95 -6.92 -1.16 15.32
CA LEU A 95 -7.01 -2.57 14.91
C LEU A 95 -5.67 -3.12 14.42
N TRP A 96 -4.84 -2.26 13.78
CA TRP A 96 -3.57 -2.67 13.18
C TRP A 96 -2.40 -2.63 14.17
N ASN A 97 -2.56 -1.92 15.29
CA ASN A 97 -1.53 -1.75 16.30
C ASN A 97 -1.44 -2.95 17.25
N TYR A 98 -0.93 -4.07 16.73
CA TYR A 98 -0.59 -5.26 17.51
C TYR A 98 0.75 -5.83 17.03
N GLU A 99 1.45 -6.53 17.90
CA GLU A 99 2.71 -7.19 17.54
C GLU A 99 2.47 -8.30 16.51
N LYS A 100 3.28 -8.30 15.45
CA LYS A 100 3.26 -9.29 14.37
C LYS A 100 4.62 -9.97 14.33
N VAL A 101 4.63 -11.30 14.43
CA VAL A 101 5.85 -12.11 14.35
C VAL A 101 5.72 -13.05 13.16
N GLY A 102 6.71 -13.02 12.27
CA GLY A 102 6.77 -13.91 11.12
C GLY A 102 7.27 -15.32 11.51
N THR A 103 7.10 -16.26 10.59
CA THR A 103 7.54 -17.65 10.79
C THR A 103 9.06 -17.70 10.96
N PRO A 104 9.58 -18.29 12.05
CA PRO A 104 11.02 -18.45 12.25
C PRO A 104 11.61 -19.45 11.24
N TYR A 105 12.88 -19.23 10.84
CA TYR A 105 13.65 -20.14 10.01
C TYR A 105 15.10 -20.17 10.48
N LYS A 106 15.83 -21.25 10.17
CA LYS A 106 17.22 -21.48 10.62
C LYS A 106 18.19 -21.32 9.47
N GLU A 107 19.23 -20.50 9.69
CA GLU A 107 20.36 -20.31 8.77
C GLU A 107 21.64 -20.04 9.56
N GLY A 108 22.77 -20.62 9.14
CA GLY A 108 24.10 -20.34 9.71
C GLY A 108 24.23 -20.50 11.22
N GLY A 109 23.44 -21.39 11.84
CA GLY A 109 23.43 -21.57 13.30
C GLY A 109 22.59 -20.56 14.09
N TYR A 110 21.84 -19.72 13.41
CA TYR A 110 20.89 -18.78 14.01
C TYR A 110 19.45 -19.12 13.61
N THR A 111 18.51 -18.71 14.45
CA THR A 111 17.09 -18.65 14.12
C THR A 111 16.73 -17.21 13.81
N TYR A 112 16.25 -16.95 12.60
CA TYR A 112 15.80 -15.66 12.11
C TYR A 112 14.28 -15.58 12.13
N PHE A 113 13.74 -14.40 12.37
CA PHE A 113 12.30 -14.11 12.28
C PHE A 113 12.08 -12.61 12.07
N SER A 114 10.97 -12.26 11.46
CA SER A 114 10.56 -10.86 11.35
C SER A 114 9.64 -10.49 12.51
N LYS A 115 9.77 -9.25 12.99
CA LYS A 115 8.90 -8.70 14.03
C LYS A 115 8.51 -7.27 13.70
N ASN A 116 7.24 -6.94 13.91
CA ASN A 116 6.74 -5.58 13.82
C ASN A 116 5.97 -5.28 15.11
N SER A 117 6.33 -4.21 15.80
CA SER A 117 5.72 -3.84 17.09
C SER A 117 4.29 -3.30 16.98
N GLY A 118 3.78 -3.16 15.76
CA GLY A 118 2.43 -2.69 15.46
C GLY A 118 2.38 -1.75 14.27
N LEU A 119 2.82 -0.51 14.43
CA LEU A 119 2.70 0.54 13.42
C LEU A 119 4.03 0.89 12.73
N GLN A 120 5.08 0.08 12.91
CA GLN A 120 6.32 0.25 12.15
C GLN A 120 6.03 0.12 10.65
N ASN A 121 6.68 0.92 9.82
CA ASN A 121 6.50 0.91 8.38
C ASN A 121 6.86 -0.44 7.77
N GLN A 122 7.97 -1.05 8.23
CA GLN A 122 8.43 -2.36 7.83
C GLN A 122 8.76 -3.21 9.06
N SER A 123 8.66 -4.54 8.90
CA SER A 123 9.09 -5.48 9.94
C SER A 123 10.61 -5.50 10.02
N VAL A 124 11.13 -5.55 11.24
CA VAL A 124 12.54 -5.71 11.55
C VAL A 124 12.89 -7.20 11.54
N ILE A 125 14.02 -7.56 10.98
CA ILE A 125 14.55 -8.93 11.02
C ILE A 125 15.41 -9.08 12.26
N TYR A 126 15.01 -10.00 13.11
CA TYR A 126 15.75 -10.42 14.31
C TYR A 126 16.41 -11.76 14.10
N ARG A 127 17.44 -12.05 14.90
CA ARG A 127 18.03 -13.38 15.01
C ARG A 127 18.35 -13.72 16.46
N LYS A 128 18.42 -15.00 16.77
CA LYS A 128 18.92 -15.54 18.04
C LYS A 128 19.66 -16.84 17.77
N LYS A 129 20.68 -17.13 18.56
CA LYS A 129 21.49 -18.33 18.40
C LYS A 129 20.79 -19.55 18.98
N ASP A 130 20.28 -19.43 20.20
CA ASP A 130 19.50 -20.45 20.90
C ASP A 130 18.16 -19.88 21.38
N GLU A 131 17.20 -20.74 21.74
CA GLU A 131 15.88 -20.31 22.20
C GLU A 131 15.93 -19.48 23.51
N LYS A 132 16.99 -19.68 24.30
CA LYS A 132 17.24 -18.95 25.55
C LYS A 132 18.00 -17.65 25.38
N ASP A 133 18.56 -17.41 24.19
CA ASP A 133 19.33 -16.21 23.92
C ASP A 133 18.41 -15.01 23.70
N THR A 134 18.92 -13.83 24.06
CA THR A 134 18.28 -12.57 23.74
C THR A 134 18.25 -12.38 22.23
N GLU A 135 17.08 -12.01 21.70
CA GLU A 135 16.95 -11.63 20.31
C GLU A 135 17.73 -10.35 20.01
N GLU A 136 18.45 -10.36 18.91
CA GLU A 136 19.19 -9.18 18.41
C GLU A 136 18.67 -8.76 17.03
N VAL A 137 18.75 -7.48 16.75
CA VAL A 137 18.39 -6.94 15.42
C VAL A 137 19.46 -7.40 14.43
N PHE A 138 19.04 -8.12 13.41
CA PHE A 138 19.90 -8.48 12.29
C PHE A 138 19.84 -7.46 11.17
N LEU A 139 18.63 -7.02 10.80
CA LEU A 139 18.43 -6.05 9.74
C LEU A 139 17.17 -5.22 10.03
N ASP A 140 17.31 -3.90 10.07
CA ASP A 140 16.17 -2.98 10.25
C ASP A 140 15.92 -2.17 8.98
N PRO A 141 14.92 -2.57 8.16
CA PRO A 141 14.59 -1.86 6.94
C PRO A 141 14.07 -0.42 7.16
N ASN A 142 13.60 -0.11 8.37
CA ASN A 142 13.12 1.24 8.70
C ASN A 142 14.26 2.27 8.73
N THR A 143 15.52 1.81 8.73
CA THR A 143 16.72 2.67 8.73
C THR A 143 17.30 2.91 7.34
N PHE A 144 16.76 2.28 6.29
CA PHE A 144 17.32 2.34 4.92
C PHE A 144 17.20 3.72 4.29
N SER A 145 16.15 4.46 4.59
CA SER A 145 15.96 5.83 4.12
C SER A 145 15.24 6.68 5.14
N LYS A 146 15.51 8.00 5.15
CA LYS A 146 14.89 8.95 6.10
C LYS A 146 13.39 9.13 5.88
N ASP A 147 12.95 8.99 4.64
CA ASP A 147 11.55 9.15 4.22
C ASP A 147 10.76 7.83 4.23
N ALA A 148 11.42 6.73 4.63
CA ALA A 148 10.85 5.39 4.70
C ALA A 148 10.32 4.85 3.35
N THR A 149 10.81 5.37 2.23
CA THR A 149 10.41 4.92 0.88
C THR A 149 11.23 3.75 0.36
N THR A 150 12.37 3.42 1.00
CA THR A 150 13.20 2.26 0.64
C THR A 150 12.71 1.01 1.35
N SER A 151 12.37 -0.02 0.60
CA SER A 151 11.82 -1.27 1.12
C SER A 151 12.81 -2.43 1.00
N LEU A 152 12.76 -3.35 1.99
CA LEU A 152 13.43 -4.64 1.92
C LEU A 152 12.69 -5.55 0.94
N GLY A 153 13.45 -6.15 0.02
CA GLY A 153 12.96 -7.21 -0.86
C GLY A 153 13.30 -8.60 -0.32
N SER A 154 14.03 -9.39 -1.10
CA SER A 154 14.49 -10.72 -0.69
C SER A 154 15.67 -10.65 0.27
N LEU A 155 15.77 -11.62 1.16
CA LEU A 155 16.94 -11.92 1.99
C LEU A 155 17.32 -13.38 1.76
N SER A 156 18.59 -13.65 1.50
CA SER A 156 19.13 -14.98 1.24
C SER A 156 20.50 -15.15 1.93
N PHE A 157 20.84 -16.38 2.26
CA PHE A 157 22.10 -16.70 2.91
C PHE A 157 22.96 -17.62 2.04
N SER A 158 24.26 -17.54 2.21
CA SER A 158 25.19 -18.49 1.63
C SER A 158 24.99 -19.89 2.26
N LYS A 159 25.38 -20.95 1.55
CA LYS A 159 25.24 -22.34 2.04
C LYS A 159 25.98 -22.62 3.33
N ASP A 160 27.06 -21.90 3.60
CA ASP A 160 27.84 -22.01 4.83
C ASP A 160 27.35 -21.06 5.94
N GLY A 161 26.31 -20.24 5.65
CA GLY A 161 25.69 -19.32 6.60
C GLY A 161 26.55 -18.14 7.03
N LYS A 162 27.68 -17.88 6.34
CA LYS A 162 28.60 -16.80 6.71
C LYS A 162 28.27 -15.47 6.06
N THR A 163 27.62 -15.50 4.91
CA THR A 163 27.29 -14.30 4.14
C THR A 163 25.79 -14.24 3.93
N ALA A 164 25.21 -13.05 4.03
CA ALA A 164 23.83 -12.77 3.67
C ALA A 164 23.76 -11.75 2.53
N ALA A 165 22.78 -11.89 1.66
CA ALA A 165 22.50 -10.91 0.62
C ALA A 165 21.03 -10.50 0.69
N TYR A 166 20.77 -9.22 0.60
CA TYR A 166 19.40 -8.71 0.53
C TYR A 166 19.24 -7.70 -0.60
N SER A 167 18.02 -7.58 -1.09
CA SER A 167 17.68 -6.59 -2.10
C SER A 167 16.89 -5.45 -1.51
N ILE A 168 17.08 -4.25 -2.04
CA ILE A 168 16.28 -3.07 -1.71
C ILE A 168 15.63 -2.49 -2.96
N SER A 169 14.46 -1.87 -2.78
CA SER A 169 13.75 -1.08 -3.77
C SER A 169 13.55 0.33 -3.23
N GLU A 170 13.89 1.32 -4.03
CA GLU A 170 13.78 2.73 -3.67
C GLU A 170 12.53 3.35 -4.32
N GLY A 171 11.70 4.04 -3.54
CA GLY A 171 10.54 4.77 -4.04
C GLY A 171 9.50 3.93 -4.79
N GLY A 172 9.40 2.62 -4.51
CA GLY A 172 8.48 1.72 -5.21
C GLY A 172 8.94 1.28 -6.60
N SER A 173 10.21 1.57 -6.97
CA SER A 173 10.79 1.15 -8.24
C SER A 173 10.86 -0.37 -8.38
N ASP A 174 10.71 -0.88 -9.62
CA ASP A 174 10.96 -2.28 -9.96
C ASP A 174 12.46 -2.63 -9.97
N TRP A 175 13.32 -1.63 -10.08
CA TRP A 175 14.77 -1.81 -9.99
C TRP A 175 15.18 -2.18 -8.57
N ARG A 176 16.12 -3.13 -8.48
CA ARG A 176 16.61 -3.65 -7.20
C ARG A 176 18.12 -3.46 -7.11
N LYS A 177 18.58 -3.01 -5.93
CA LYS A 177 19.99 -3.06 -5.56
C LYS A 177 20.22 -4.26 -4.66
N ILE A 178 21.31 -5.01 -4.90
CA ILE A 178 21.71 -6.13 -4.06
C ILE A 178 22.81 -5.65 -3.12
N ILE A 179 22.66 -5.94 -1.83
CA ILE A 179 23.63 -5.62 -0.78
C ILE A 179 24.05 -6.92 -0.13
N VAL A 180 25.36 -7.08 0.04
CA VAL A 180 25.96 -8.27 0.65
C VAL A 180 26.50 -7.91 2.03
N LEU A 181 26.22 -8.77 3.02
CA LEU A 181 26.71 -8.69 4.39
C LEU A 181 27.59 -9.91 4.67
N ASP A 182 28.76 -9.69 5.24
CA ASP A 182 29.70 -10.71 5.73
C ASP A 182 29.53 -10.93 7.22
#